data_54d4cc60298f71837313c25dac6172e5
#
_entry.id   54d4cc60298f71837313c25dac6172e5
#
_cell.length_a   1.000
_cell.length_b   1.000
_cell.length_c   1.000
_cell.angle_alpha   90.00
_cell.angle_beta   90.00
_cell.angle_gamma   90.00
#
_symmetry.space_group_name_H-M   'P 1'
#
loop_
_entity.id
_entity.type
_entity.pdbx_description
1 polymer ?
#
loop_
_entity_poly.entity_id
_entity_poly.type
_entity_poly.pdbx_seq_one_letter_code
_entity_poly.pdbx_strand_id
1 'polypeptide(L)'
;MEEIKIGVVGLGYVGLPLARLFATKYAVVGFDLKKERIEALNRGIDRTLEVSEEVMKSVLRPSVPKRGEKGLYCSCDPEDLRDCNYYIITVPTPVDKHNRPDLTPLIRASETVGQVIVRGDIVIYESTVYPGATEEDCIPVIERVSGLKYNVDFFAGYSPERINPGDKQHTVEKIKKVTSGSTPGVAEKVNALYHSVIVAGTHLAPSIRVAEAAKVCLLYT
;
A
#
# COMPACT_ATOMS: atom_id res chain seq x y z
N MET A 1 -14.00 9.37 -15.59
CA MET A 1 -13.41 8.57 -14.49
C MET A 1 -12.22 9.37 -13.96
N GLU A 2 -12.12 9.49 -12.65
CA GLU A 2 -10.97 10.15 -12.03
C GLU A 2 -9.70 9.37 -12.34
N GLU A 3 -8.65 10.06 -12.78
CA GLU A 3 -7.37 9.42 -13.10
C GLU A 3 -6.67 9.00 -11.82
N ILE A 4 -6.33 7.71 -11.73
CA ILE A 4 -5.73 7.10 -10.55
C ILE A 4 -4.22 7.32 -10.56
N LYS A 5 -3.69 7.82 -9.42
CA LYS A 5 -2.26 7.86 -9.10
C LYS A 5 -2.05 7.30 -7.70
N ILE A 6 -1.13 6.36 -7.58
CA ILE A 6 -0.94 5.57 -6.37
C ILE A 6 0.38 5.91 -5.71
N GLY A 7 0.35 6.21 -4.42
CA GLY A 7 1.51 6.27 -3.56
C GLY A 7 1.67 4.96 -2.77
N VAL A 8 2.76 4.23 -2.94
CA VAL A 8 3.05 3.03 -2.14
C VAL A 8 4.12 3.38 -1.10
N VAL A 9 3.75 3.32 0.18
CA VAL A 9 4.61 3.68 1.32
C VAL A 9 5.21 2.43 1.94
N GLY A 10 6.53 2.28 1.80
CA GLY A 10 7.30 1.10 2.16
C GLY A 10 7.55 0.20 0.95
N LEU A 11 8.81 0.14 0.49
CA LEU A 11 9.21 -0.65 -0.68
C LEU A 11 10.00 -1.90 -0.27
N GLY A 12 9.48 -2.62 0.71
CA GLY A 12 9.97 -3.93 1.14
C GLY A 12 9.49 -5.06 0.21
N TYR A 13 9.52 -6.29 0.73
CA TYR A 13 9.13 -7.51 0.02
C TYR A 13 7.62 -7.57 -0.33
N VAL A 14 6.77 -6.77 0.30
CA VAL A 14 5.35 -6.61 -0.04
C VAL A 14 5.16 -5.43 -0.99
N GLY A 15 5.63 -4.25 -0.61
CA GLY A 15 5.31 -3.01 -1.29
C GLY A 15 5.93 -2.88 -2.68
N LEU A 16 7.16 -3.38 -2.88
CA LEU A 16 7.81 -3.28 -4.19
C LEU A 16 7.12 -4.12 -5.26
N PRO A 17 6.84 -5.43 -5.05
CA PRO A 17 6.08 -6.24 -6.03
C PRO A 17 4.72 -5.63 -6.35
N LEU A 18 4.02 -5.10 -5.34
CA LEU A 18 2.72 -4.47 -5.52
C LEU A 18 2.83 -3.15 -6.31
N ALA A 19 3.78 -2.28 -5.96
CA ALA A 19 4.04 -1.03 -6.69
C ALA A 19 4.38 -1.30 -8.16
N ARG A 20 5.24 -2.29 -8.43
CA ARG A 20 5.55 -2.74 -9.78
C ARG A 20 4.31 -3.22 -10.53
N LEU A 21 3.46 -4.00 -9.86
CA LEU A 21 2.25 -4.53 -10.48
C LEU A 21 1.27 -3.42 -10.86
N PHE A 22 0.99 -2.48 -9.95
CA PHE A 22 0.16 -1.31 -10.25
C PHE A 22 0.75 -0.43 -11.35
N ALA A 23 2.09 -0.28 -11.40
CA ALA A 23 2.77 0.53 -12.40
C ALA A 23 2.61 0.02 -13.85
N THR A 24 2.14 -1.20 -14.05
CA THR A 24 1.77 -1.72 -15.38
C THR A 24 0.52 -1.03 -15.93
N LYS A 25 -0.31 -0.42 -15.08
CA LYS A 25 -1.58 0.21 -15.45
C LYS A 25 -1.71 1.68 -15.03
N TYR A 26 -1.06 2.08 -13.95
CA TYR A 26 -1.25 3.38 -13.30
C TYR A 26 0.06 4.14 -13.11
N ALA A 27 -0.06 5.43 -12.84
CA ALA A 27 1.00 6.23 -12.29
C ALA A 27 1.27 5.81 -10.84
N VAL A 28 2.51 5.43 -10.51
CA VAL A 28 2.87 4.97 -9.16
C VAL A 28 4.10 5.71 -8.66
N VAL A 29 4.00 6.22 -7.44
CA VAL A 29 5.13 6.71 -6.67
C VAL A 29 5.39 5.71 -5.54
N GLY A 30 6.53 5.06 -5.56
CA GLY A 30 7.00 4.22 -4.48
C GLY A 30 7.85 5.03 -3.52
N PHE A 31 7.46 5.10 -2.25
CA PHE A 31 8.16 5.86 -1.23
C PHE A 31 8.81 4.93 -0.19
N ASP A 32 10.08 5.19 0.14
CA ASP A 32 10.77 4.53 1.25
C ASP A 32 11.75 5.50 1.93
N LEU A 33 11.85 5.42 3.24
CA LEU A 33 12.75 6.26 4.03
C LEU A 33 14.24 5.97 3.79
N LYS A 34 14.57 4.77 3.30
CA LYS A 34 15.95 4.33 3.09
C LYS A 34 16.47 4.81 1.75
N LYS A 35 17.24 5.90 1.75
CA LYS A 35 17.84 6.49 0.54
C LYS A 35 18.62 5.48 -0.30
N GLU A 36 19.41 4.62 0.34
CA GLU A 36 20.17 3.56 -0.34
C GLU A 36 19.26 2.53 -1.05
N ARG A 37 18.05 2.29 -0.50
CA ARG A 37 17.03 1.45 -1.13
C ARG A 37 16.53 2.10 -2.41
N ILE A 38 16.17 3.38 -2.33
CA ILE A 38 15.65 4.16 -3.48
C ILE A 38 16.70 4.27 -4.58
N GLU A 39 17.96 4.56 -4.24
CA GLU A 39 19.05 4.60 -5.21
C GLU A 39 19.28 3.27 -5.93
N ALA A 40 19.15 2.14 -5.21
CA ALA A 40 19.25 0.82 -5.82
C ALA A 40 18.07 0.54 -6.76
N LEU A 41 16.83 0.82 -6.31
CA LEU A 41 15.62 0.60 -7.08
C LEU A 41 15.58 1.44 -8.36
N ASN A 42 16.01 2.70 -8.31
CA ASN A 42 16.09 3.57 -9.49
C ASN A 42 17.14 3.11 -10.52
N ARG A 43 18.07 2.23 -10.12
CA ARG A 43 18.97 1.52 -11.03
C ARG A 43 18.42 0.17 -11.49
N GLY A 44 17.22 -0.22 -11.06
CA GLY A 44 16.59 -1.49 -11.36
C GLY A 44 17.01 -2.64 -10.44
N ILE A 45 17.75 -2.35 -9.35
CA ILE A 45 18.31 -3.38 -8.46
C ILE A 45 17.40 -3.56 -7.24
N ASP A 46 16.77 -4.71 -7.15
CA ASP A 46 16.01 -5.12 -5.96
C ASP A 46 16.83 -6.05 -5.06
N ARG A 47 17.25 -5.54 -3.89
CA ARG A 47 18.00 -6.33 -2.91
C ARG A 47 17.15 -7.36 -2.16
N THR A 48 15.82 -7.27 -2.24
CA THR A 48 14.91 -8.28 -1.65
C THR A 48 14.70 -9.48 -2.58
N LEU A 49 15.15 -9.39 -3.83
CA LEU A 49 15.05 -10.43 -4.86
C LEU A 49 13.61 -10.84 -5.22
N GLU A 50 12.64 -9.97 -4.91
CA GLU A 50 11.22 -10.19 -5.22
C GLU A 50 10.89 -9.79 -6.67
N VAL A 51 11.59 -8.80 -7.21
CA VAL A 51 11.39 -8.30 -8.57
C VAL A 51 12.70 -8.37 -9.35
N SER A 52 12.71 -9.05 -10.50
CA SER A 52 13.90 -9.11 -11.34
C SER A 52 14.26 -7.74 -11.94
N GLU A 53 15.53 -7.55 -12.24
CA GLU A 53 16.04 -6.31 -12.82
C GLU A 53 15.33 -5.96 -14.15
N GLU A 54 15.06 -6.96 -14.99
CA GLU A 54 14.35 -6.78 -16.26
C GLU A 54 12.93 -6.26 -16.02
N VAL A 55 12.19 -6.87 -15.08
CA VAL A 55 10.83 -6.49 -14.73
C VAL A 55 10.80 -5.10 -14.08
N MET A 56 11.77 -4.78 -13.20
CA MET A 56 11.88 -3.43 -12.64
C MET A 56 12.10 -2.39 -13.74
N LYS A 57 13.06 -2.58 -14.61
CA LYS A 57 13.38 -1.66 -15.70
C LYS A 57 12.21 -1.44 -16.66
N SER A 58 11.34 -2.43 -16.84
CA SER A 58 10.15 -2.31 -17.71
C SER A 58 9.11 -1.30 -17.22
N VAL A 59 9.07 -1.01 -15.93
CA VAL A 59 8.10 -0.09 -15.32
C VAL A 59 8.70 1.20 -14.78
N LEU A 60 10.03 1.27 -14.57
CA LEU A 60 10.69 2.45 -14.02
C LEU A 60 10.55 3.68 -14.92
N ARG A 61 10.38 4.84 -14.27
CA ARG A 61 10.37 6.16 -14.90
C ARG A 61 11.50 7.04 -14.34
N PRO A 62 12.08 7.91 -15.14
CA PRO A 62 13.14 8.82 -14.71
C PRO A 62 12.62 10.00 -13.86
N SER A 63 11.31 10.22 -13.84
CA SER A 63 10.64 11.29 -13.10
C SER A 63 9.27 10.83 -12.60
N VAL A 64 8.71 11.60 -11.66
CA VAL A 64 7.36 11.35 -11.12
C VAL A 64 6.33 11.32 -12.25
N PRO A 65 5.61 10.19 -12.46
CA PRO A 65 4.61 10.10 -13.50
C PRO A 65 3.39 10.97 -13.15
N LYS A 66 2.80 11.60 -14.15
CA LYS A 66 1.54 12.34 -14.00
C LYS A 66 0.36 11.38 -13.98
N ARG A 67 -0.78 11.84 -13.45
CA ARG A 67 -2.04 11.10 -13.55
C ARG A 67 -2.30 10.73 -15.01
N GLY A 68 -2.78 9.49 -15.26
CA GLY A 68 -2.99 8.95 -16.60
C GLY A 68 -1.75 8.35 -17.29
N GLU A 69 -0.56 8.64 -16.80
CA GLU A 69 0.67 7.97 -17.25
C GLU A 69 0.84 6.62 -16.52
N LYS A 70 1.64 5.73 -17.11
CA LYS A 70 1.97 4.43 -16.48
C LYS A 70 3.42 4.42 -16.08
N GLY A 71 3.72 3.78 -14.97
CA GLY A 71 5.09 3.52 -14.54
C GLY A 71 5.31 3.80 -13.07
N LEU A 72 6.48 3.40 -12.59
CA LEU A 72 6.95 3.50 -11.21
C LEU A 72 8.08 4.51 -11.10
N TYR A 73 7.96 5.45 -10.20
CA TYR A 73 9.06 6.30 -9.74
C TYR A 73 9.32 6.04 -8.27
N CYS A 74 10.56 5.78 -7.88
CA CYS A 74 10.92 5.53 -6.49
C CYS A 74 11.54 6.78 -5.86
N SER A 75 11.03 7.20 -4.70
CA SER A 75 11.44 8.44 -4.01
C SER A 75 11.59 8.24 -2.51
N CYS A 76 12.42 9.07 -1.89
CA CYS A 76 12.49 9.28 -0.45
C CYS A 76 11.98 10.67 -0.03
N ASP A 77 11.43 11.45 -0.97
CA ASP A 77 10.80 12.74 -0.70
C ASP A 77 9.28 12.55 -0.59
N PRO A 78 8.66 12.83 0.56
CA PRO A 78 7.21 12.74 0.72
C PRO A 78 6.42 13.71 -0.17
N GLU A 79 7.05 14.80 -0.64
CA GLU A 79 6.40 15.75 -1.55
C GLU A 79 6.02 15.11 -2.89
N ASP A 80 6.75 14.09 -3.35
CA ASP A 80 6.44 13.34 -4.56
C ASP A 80 5.10 12.56 -4.47
N LEU A 81 4.59 12.35 -3.24
CA LEU A 81 3.30 11.71 -2.98
C LEU A 81 2.09 12.66 -3.11
N ARG A 82 2.27 13.99 -3.10
CA ARG A 82 1.18 14.98 -3.00
C ARG A 82 0.07 14.85 -4.04
N ASP A 83 0.40 14.37 -5.22
CA ASP A 83 -0.56 14.26 -6.32
C ASP A 83 -1.20 12.86 -6.43
N CYS A 84 -0.92 11.98 -5.47
CA CYS A 84 -1.57 10.68 -5.37
C CYS A 84 -2.99 10.85 -4.80
N ASN A 85 -3.90 9.94 -5.20
CA ASN A 85 -5.26 9.87 -4.66
C ASN A 85 -5.57 8.50 -4.03
N TYR A 86 -4.64 7.56 -4.16
CA TYR A 86 -4.62 6.31 -3.40
C TYR A 86 -3.26 6.15 -2.72
N TYR A 87 -3.25 5.93 -1.42
CA TYR A 87 -2.03 5.66 -0.65
C TYR A 87 -2.09 4.24 -0.11
N ILE A 88 -1.09 3.42 -0.39
CA ILE A 88 -1.03 2.03 0.07
C ILE A 88 0.15 1.89 1.02
N ILE A 89 -0.14 1.58 2.29
CA ILE A 89 0.87 1.44 3.34
C ILE A 89 1.21 -0.03 3.51
N THR A 90 2.49 -0.36 3.25
CA THR A 90 3.04 -1.73 3.25
C THR A 90 4.26 -1.86 4.15
N VAL A 91 4.37 -0.99 5.16
CA VAL A 91 5.48 -1.02 6.12
C VAL A 91 5.39 -2.24 7.04
N PRO A 92 6.52 -2.74 7.56
CA PRO A 92 6.51 -3.89 8.46
C PRO A 92 5.85 -3.56 9.81
N THR A 93 5.29 -4.60 10.46
CA THR A 93 4.81 -4.55 11.83
C THR A 93 5.62 -5.53 12.66
N PRO A 94 6.81 -5.14 13.16
CA PRO A 94 7.64 -6.01 14.00
C PRO A 94 6.97 -6.28 15.34
N VAL A 95 7.45 -7.27 16.06
CA VAL A 95 7.03 -7.55 17.43
C VAL A 95 8.12 -7.13 18.42
N ASP A 96 7.71 -6.65 19.59
CA ASP A 96 8.62 -6.32 20.67
C ASP A 96 9.10 -7.61 21.38
N LYS A 97 10.00 -7.44 22.37
CA LYS A 97 10.52 -8.55 23.18
C LYS A 97 9.45 -9.30 24.01
N HIS A 98 8.23 -8.79 24.06
CA HIS A 98 7.07 -9.39 24.74
C HIS A 98 6.05 -9.94 23.75
N ASN A 99 6.42 -10.10 22.47
CA ASN A 99 5.55 -10.53 21.36
C ASN A 99 4.34 -9.60 21.13
N ARG A 100 4.46 -8.31 21.48
CA ARG A 100 3.43 -7.31 21.17
C ARG A 100 3.77 -6.62 19.86
N PRO A 101 2.77 -6.36 18.98
CA PRO A 101 3.02 -5.66 17.72
C PRO A 101 3.53 -4.24 17.99
N ASP A 102 4.63 -3.87 17.32
CA ASP A 102 5.14 -2.50 17.30
C ASP A 102 4.52 -1.76 16.11
N LEU A 103 3.58 -0.87 16.39
CA LEU A 103 2.91 -0.05 15.39
C LEU A 103 3.69 1.21 14.99
N THR A 104 4.88 1.46 15.56
CA THR A 104 5.68 2.65 15.26
C THR A 104 5.89 2.88 13.76
N PRO A 105 6.23 1.85 12.93
CA PRO A 105 6.35 2.06 11.49
C PRO A 105 5.04 2.50 10.83
N LEU A 106 3.90 1.94 11.25
CA LEU A 106 2.57 2.30 10.75
C LEU A 106 2.17 3.73 11.12
N ILE A 107 2.41 4.13 12.36
CA ILE A 107 2.17 5.49 12.85
C ILE A 107 2.98 6.49 12.02
N ARG A 108 4.27 6.25 11.81
CA ARG A 108 5.14 7.12 10.99
C ARG A 108 4.69 7.18 9.52
N ALA A 109 4.29 6.05 8.95
CA ALA A 109 3.75 6.02 7.59
C ALA A 109 2.43 6.80 7.50
N SER A 110 1.56 6.68 8.51
CA SER A 110 0.32 7.46 8.62
C SER A 110 0.60 8.97 8.78
N GLU A 111 1.64 9.36 9.54
CA GLU A 111 2.09 10.75 9.62
C GLU A 111 2.57 11.27 8.26
N THR A 112 3.35 10.48 7.53
CA THR A 112 3.82 10.84 6.17
C THR A 112 2.64 11.05 5.22
N VAL A 113 1.68 10.13 5.20
CA VAL A 113 0.46 10.27 4.38
C VAL A 113 -0.37 11.46 4.83
N GLY A 114 -0.51 11.68 6.14
CA GLY A 114 -1.25 12.82 6.70
C GLY A 114 -0.74 14.19 6.26
N GLN A 115 0.56 14.31 5.91
CA GLN A 115 1.14 15.56 5.41
C GLN A 115 0.75 15.89 3.96
N VAL A 116 0.34 14.90 3.18
CA VAL A 116 0.12 15.03 1.74
C VAL A 116 -1.29 14.71 1.28
N ILE A 117 -2.07 13.98 2.09
CA ILE A 117 -3.45 13.56 1.78
C ILE A 117 -4.37 14.78 1.64
N VAL A 118 -5.28 14.71 0.67
CA VAL A 118 -6.29 15.75 0.44
C VAL A 118 -7.71 15.16 0.42
N ARG A 119 -8.71 16.03 0.29
CA ARG A 119 -10.11 15.62 0.25
C ARG A 119 -10.41 14.68 -0.91
N GLY A 120 -11.10 13.59 -0.61
CA GLY A 120 -11.48 12.55 -1.57
C GLY A 120 -10.53 11.37 -1.67
N ASP A 121 -9.33 11.50 -1.11
CA ASP A 121 -8.30 10.46 -1.17
C ASP A 121 -8.64 9.24 -0.32
N ILE A 122 -8.01 8.12 -0.67
CA ILE A 122 -8.18 6.84 0.01
C ILE A 122 -6.83 6.33 0.49
N VAL A 123 -6.70 6.00 1.79
CA VAL A 123 -5.54 5.31 2.34
C VAL A 123 -5.87 3.83 2.57
N ILE A 124 -5.02 2.94 2.11
CA ILE A 124 -5.21 1.48 2.20
C ILE A 124 -4.04 0.89 2.99
N TYR A 125 -4.34 0.13 4.03
CA TYR A 125 -3.33 -0.56 4.83
C TYR A 125 -3.22 -2.02 4.39
N GLU A 126 -1.97 -2.50 4.22
CA GLU A 126 -1.68 -3.91 3.94
C GLU A 126 -0.84 -4.59 5.02
N SER A 127 -0.27 -3.80 5.92
CA SER A 127 0.53 -4.31 7.04
C SER A 127 -0.29 -5.25 7.93
N THR A 128 0.34 -6.29 8.46
CA THR A 128 -0.31 -7.24 9.38
C THR A 128 -0.59 -6.56 10.71
N VAL A 129 -1.86 -6.49 11.10
CA VAL A 129 -2.32 -5.85 12.33
C VAL A 129 -3.43 -6.66 13.00
N TYR A 130 -3.72 -6.36 14.26
CA TYR A 130 -4.90 -6.89 14.95
C TYR A 130 -6.18 -6.17 14.48
N PRO A 131 -7.37 -6.81 14.64
CA PRO A 131 -8.64 -6.21 14.23
C PRO A 131 -8.93 -4.90 14.98
N GLY A 132 -9.13 -3.82 14.23
CA GLY A 132 -9.37 -2.46 14.72
C GLY A 132 -8.18 -1.53 14.62
N ALA A 133 -6.95 -2.03 14.48
CA ALA A 133 -5.74 -1.22 14.48
C ALA A 133 -5.74 -0.12 13.41
N THR A 134 -6.25 -0.40 12.21
CA THR A 134 -6.34 0.61 11.16
C THR A 134 -7.17 1.81 11.62
N GLU A 135 -8.40 1.56 12.10
CA GLU A 135 -9.34 2.63 12.42
C GLU A 135 -9.10 3.26 13.80
N GLU A 136 -8.55 2.49 14.77
CA GLU A 136 -8.37 2.95 16.16
C GLU A 136 -6.97 3.58 16.41
N ASP A 137 -5.91 3.11 15.70
CA ASP A 137 -4.55 3.58 15.92
C ASP A 137 -4.02 4.45 14.77
N CYS A 138 -4.27 4.05 13.51
CA CYS A 138 -3.65 4.71 12.35
C CYS A 138 -4.45 5.90 11.84
N ILE A 139 -5.75 5.78 11.70
CA ILE A 139 -6.62 6.86 11.18
C ILE A 139 -6.57 8.13 12.04
N PRO A 140 -6.62 8.05 13.39
CA PRO A 140 -6.50 9.26 14.23
C PRO A 140 -5.19 10.04 14.02
N VAL A 141 -4.12 9.36 13.60
CA VAL A 141 -2.85 10.01 13.25
C VAL A 141 -2.99 10.83 11.98
N ILE A 142 -3.64 10.28 10.94
CA ILE A 142 -3.90 11.01 9.70
C ILE A 142 -4.79 12.23 9.97
N GLU A 143 -5.89 12.08 10.74
CA GLU A 143 -6.77 13.18 11.11
C GLU A 143 -6.00 14.31 11.84
N ARG A 144 -5.16 13.93 12.81
CA ARG A 144 -4.35 14.89 13.59
C ARG A 144 -3.38 15.68 12.71
N VAL A 145 -2.71 15.01 11.76
CA VAL A 145 -1.67 15.62 10.92
C VAL A 145 -2.27 16.44 9.78
N SER A 146 -3.30 15.92 9.11
CA SER A 146 -3.91 16.56 7.94
C SER A 146 -4.95 17.61 8.31
N GLY A 147 -5.58 17.51 9.50
CA GLY A 147 -6.75 18.29 9.87
C GLY A 147 -8.03 17.86 9.13
N LEU A 148 -7.98 16.81 8.34
CA LEU A 148 -9.11 16.24 7.61
C LEU A 148 -9.89 15.27 8.49
N LYS A 149 -11.17 15.05 8.15
CA LYS A 149 -12.07 14.18 8.90
C LYS A 149 -12.32 12.85 8.17
N TYR A 150 -12.09 11.76 8.88
CA TYR A 150 -12.33 10.40 8.40
C TYR A 150 -13.80 10.16 8.00
N ASN A 151 -14.01 9.45 6.91
CA ASN A 151 -15.31 9.16 6.28
C ASN A 151 -16.12 10.41 5.87
N VAL A 152 -15.49 11.59 5.86
CA VAL A 152 -16.06 12.85 5.38
C VAL A 152 -15.15 13.44 4.31
N ASP A 153 -13.89 13.70 4.69
CA ASP A 153 -12.91 14.34 3.81
C ASP A 153 -11.97 13.32 3.16
N PHE A 154 -11.60 12.26 3.86
CA PHE A 154 -10.80 11.15 3.33
C PHE A 154 -11.35 9.80 3.82
N PHE A 155 -10.90 8.72 3.18
CA PHE A 155 -11.44 7.39 3.42
C PHE A 155 -10.32 6.37 3.61
N ALA A 156 -10.69 5.19 4.15
CA ALA A 156 -9.73 4.12 4.35
C ALA A 156 -10.18 2.79 3.76
N GLY A 157 -9.19 1.92 3.52
CA GLY A 157 -9.36 0.52 3.19
C GLY A 157 -8.31 -0.33 3.89
N TYR A 158 -8.53 -1.63 3.86
CA TYR A 158 -7.57 -2.62 4.32
C TYR A 158 -7.56 -3.83 3.37
N SER A 159 -6.36 -4.31 3.06
CA SER A 159 -6.17 -5.46 2.18
C SER A 159 -4.99 -6.29 2.66
N PRO A 160 -5.20 -7.39 3.40
CA PRO A 160 -4.12 -8.20 3.94
C PRO A 160 -3.26 -8.81 2.84
N GLU A 161 -1.94 -8.79 3.03
CA GLU A 161 -1.01 -9.50 2.15
C GLU A 161 -0.83 -10.95 2.62
N ARG A 162 -0.73 -11.88 1.66
CA ARG A 162 -0.57 -13.33 1.90
C ARG A 162 0.65 -13.94 1.22
N ILE A 163 1.56 -13.10 0.68
CA ILE A 163 2.79 -13.57 0.05
C ILE A 163 3.75 -14.07 1.12
N ASN A 164 4.36 -15.22 0.88
CA ASN A 164 5.54 -15.67 1.62
C ASN A 164 6.80 -15.14 0.93
N PRO A 165 7.71 -14.45 1.63
CA PRO A 165 8.93 -13.96 1.05
C PRO A 165 9.72 -15.07 0.34
N GLY A 166 10.13 -14.81 -0.91
CA GLY A 166 10.88 -15.77 -1.73
C GLY A 166 10.04 -16.84 -2.46
N ASP A 167 8.70 -16.84 -2.29
CA ASP A 167 7.83 -17.76 -3.04
C ASP A 167 7.58 -17.23 -4.47
N LYS A 168 8.28 -17.81 -5.43
CA LYS A 168 8.18 -17.46 -6.85
C LYS A 168 6.97 -18.08 -7.56
N GLN A 169 6.28 -19.03 -6.95
CA GLN A 169 5.11 -19.69 -7.54
C GLN A 169 3.81 -18.92 -7.21
N HIS A 170 3.68 -18.42 -5.98
CA HIS A 170 2.52 -17.69 -5.51
C HIS A 170 2.82 -16.19 -5.49
N THR A 171 2.93 -15.59 -6.67
CA THR A 171 3.14 -14.15 -6.82
C THR A 171 1.89 -13.35 -6.44
N VAL A 172 2.07 -12.07 -6.11
CA VAL A 172 1.00 -11.13 -5.72
C VAL A 172 -0.26 -11.22 -6.61
N GLU A 173 -0.07 -11.36 -7.92
CA GLU A 173 -1.15 -11.40 -8.91
C GLU A 173 -1.91 -12.72 -8.98
N LYS A 174 -1.31 -13.82 -8.46
CA LYS A 174 -1.88 -15.19 -8.50
C LYS A 174 -2.62 -15.58 -7.23
N ILE A 175 -2.58 -14.77 -6.19
CA ILE A 175 -3.27 -15.01 -4.93
C ILE A 175 -4.53 -14.15 -4.87
N LYS A 176 -5.69 -14.77 -4.60
CA LYS A 176 -6.96 -14.05 -4.44
C LYS A 176 -6.85 -13.02 -3.31
N LYS A 177 -7.00 -11.75 -3.62
CA LYS A 177 -6.78 -10.64 -2.67
C LYS A 177 -8.06 -10.31 -1.91
N VAL A 178 -7.98 -10.25 -0.57
CA VAL A 178 -9.07 -9.71 0.25
C VAL A 178 -9.00 -8.19 0.24
N THR A 179 -10.13 -7.53 0.06
CA THR A 179 -10.24 -6.07 0.05
C THR A 179 -11.36 -5.61 0.97
N SER A 180 -11.28 -4.40 1.48
CA SER A 180 -12.33 -3.78 2.28
C SER A 180 -12.25 -2.26 2.21
N GLY A 181 -13.28 -1.58 2.68
CA GLY A 181 -13.30 -0.12 2.74
C GLY A 181 -14.17 0.39 3.87
N SER A 182 -13.95 1.64 4.25
CA SER A 182 -14.61 2.31 5.37
C SER A 182 -16.09 2.65 5.10
N THR A 183 -16.47 2.73 3.83
CA THR A 183 -17.86 2.87 3.38
C THR A 183 -18.11 1.92 2.21
N PRO A 184 -19.35 1.56 1.89
CA PRO A 184 -19.67 0.68 0.75
C PRO A 184 -19.09 1.19 -0.57
N GLY A 185 -19.21 2.48 -0.86
CA GLY A 185 -18.66 3.05 -2.10
C GLY A 185 -17.13 3.04 -2.14
N VAL A 186 -16.46 3.22 -1.00
CA VAL A 186 -14.99 3.11 -0.90
C VAL A 186 -14.56 1.65 -1.04
N ALA A 187 -15.29 0.73 -0.42
CA ALA A 187 -15.02 -0.70 -0.52
C ALA A 187 -15.06 -1.19 -1.99
N GLU A 188 -16.03 -0.72 -2.76
CA GLU A 188 -16.11 -0.99 -4.20
C GLU A 188 -14.95 -0.38 -4.98
N LYS A 189 -14.55 0.87 -4.68
CA LYS A 189 -13.39 1.53 -5.31
C LYS A 189 -12.09 0.78 -5.03
N VAL A 190 -11.85 0.42 -3.77
CA VAL A 190 -10.67 -0.37 -3.37
C VAL A 190 -10.70 -1.73 -4.05
N ASN A 191 -11.83 -2.42 -4.04
CA ASN A 191 -11.98 -3.71 -4.72
C ASN A 191 -11.70 -3.62 -6.22
N ALA A 192 -12.23 -2.62 -6.90
CA ALA A 192 -12.00 -2.40 -8.34
C ALA A 192 -10.53 -2.09 -8.64
N LEU A 193 -9.86 -1.30 -7.79
CA LEU A 193 -8.43 -1.00 -7.93
C LEU A 193 -7.60 -2.29 -7.92
N TYR A 194 -7.75 -3.13 -6.90
CA TYR A 194 -7.01 -4.40 -6.80
C TYR A 194 -7.43 -5.40 -7.89
N HIS A 195 -8.71 -5.52 -8.17
CA HIS A 195 -9.23 -6.43 -9.22
C HIS A 195 -8.63 -6.10 -10.59
N SER A 196 -8.27 -4.85 -10.83
CA SER A 196 -7.67 -4.42 -12.09
C SER A 196 -6.31 -5.05 -12.38
N VAL A 197 -5.57 -5.49 -11.36
CA VAL A 197 -4.20 -6.02 -11.47
C VAL A 197 -4.05 -7.44 -10.93
N ILE A 198 -4.94 -7.92 -10.05
CA ILE A 198 -4.89 -9.25 -9.47
C ILE A 198 -5.65 -10.24 -10.34
N VAL A 199 -4.94 -11.10 -11.05
CA VAL A 199 -5.51 -12.08 -12.00
C VAL A 199 -6.34 -13.14 -11.29
N ALA A 200 -5.96 -13.53 -10.07
CA ALA A 200 -6.71 -14.48 -9.24
C ALA A 200 -8.04 -13.92 -8.69
N GLY A 201 -8.31 -12.64 -8.97
CA GLY A 201 -9.52 -11.94 -8.51
C GLY A 201 -9.43 -11.48 -7.06
N THR A 202 -10.53 -10.88 -6.60
CA THR A 202 -10.64 -10.28 -5.27
C THR A 202 -11.80 -10.87 -4.48
N HIS A 203 -11.78 -10.68 -3.17
CA HIS A 203 -12.88 -10.97 -2.25
C HIS A 203 -13.14 -9.72 -1.42
N LEU A 204 -14.32 -9.15 -1.56
CA LEU A 204 -14.73 -7.98 -0.80
C LEU A 204 -15.22 -8.40 0.59
N ALA A 205 -14.47 -8.06 1.62
CA ALA A 205 -14.87 -8.26 3.01
C ALA A 205 -15.90 -7.20 3.45
N PRO A 206 -16.79 -7.52 4.39
CA PRO A 206 -17.86 -6.60 4.80
C PRO A 206 -17.37 -5.38 5.58
N SER A 207 -16.17 -5.42 6.16
CA SER A 207 -15.56 -4.28 6.86
C SER A 207 -14.05 -4.41 6.93
N ILE A 208 -13.37 -3.30 7.26
CA ILE A 208 -11.92 -3.25 7.54
C ILE A 208 -11.58 -4.25 8.65
N ARG A 209 -12.29 -4.23 9.76
CA ARG A 209 -12.08 -5.11 10.91
C ARG A 209 -12.19 -6.61 10.56
N VAL A 210 -13.12 -6.99 9.69
CA VAL A 210 -13.24 -8.37 9.21
C VAL A 210 -12.05 -8.75 8.31
N ALA A 211 -11.59 -7.84 7.46
CA ALA A 211 -10.43 -8.09 6.62
C ALA A 211 -9.12 -8.21 7.44
N GLU A 212 -8.96 -7.43 8.50
CA GLU A 212 -7.87 -7.56 9.48
C GLU A 212 -7.91 -8.92 10.20
N ALA A 213 -9.10 -9.32 10.69
CA ALA A 213 -9.30 -10.62 11.35
C ALA A 213 -8.96 -11.79 10.42
N ALA A 214 -9.32 -11.71 9.14
CA ALA A 214 -8.99 -12.74 8.15
C ALA A 214 -7.46 -12.97 8.03
N LYS A 215 -6.64 -11.93 8.18
CA LYS A 215 -5.16 -12.08 8.18
C LYS A 215 -4.69 -12.90 9.39
N VAL A 216 -5.24 -12.66 10.57
CA VAL A 216 -4.88 -13.40 11.80
C VAL A 216 -5.19 -14.89 11.64
N CYS A 217 -6.38 -15.23 11.11
CA CYS A 217 -6.76 -16.62 10.86
C CYS A 217 -5.82 -17.32 9.85
N LEU A 218 -5.34 -16.59 8.83
CA LEU A 218 -4.44 -17.16 7.82
C LEU A 218 -3.00 -17.42 8.34
N LEU A 219 -2.62 -16.83 9.47
CA LEU A 219 -1.32 -17.11 10.09
C LEU A 219 -1.29 -18.46 10.84
N TYR A 220 -2.46 -19.05 11.11
CA TYR A 220 -2.59 -20.32 11.87
C TYR A 220 -3.02 -21.51 10.97
N THR A 221 -3.17 -21.31 9.67
CA THR A 221 -3.47 -22.37 8.69
C THR A 221 -2.34 -22.55 7.69
#